data_cb787ee753408bb745b4aaddd1783d6d
#
_entry.id   cb787ee753408bb745b4aaddd1783d6d
#
_cell.length_a   1.000
_cell.length_b   1.000
_cell.length_c   1.000
_cell.angle_alpha   90.00
_cell.angle_beta   90.00
_cell.angle_gamma   90.00
#
_symmetry.space_group_name_H-M   'P 1'
#
loop_
_entity.id
_entity.type
_entity.pdbx_description
1 polymer ?
#
loop_
_entity_poly.entity_id
_entity_poly.type
_entity_poly.pdbx_seq_one_letter_code
_entity_poly.pdbx_strand_id
1 'polypeptide(L)'
;MMEFQEMFSKYQTQYRQLMKSGQHKDAVVPLTTLVSLLDTTTIHQVSPIPEAAIREQKALLLYDLACCYALLGHKRQALLALEHSVEDGYKDYNNMANDNDLRSLRKDKKYQSLLAQVQGRQPIHVLRHSAPYARDAERLNDGKPLFIYQPKESMNLRVVREYFNLDSVAGTGDELSRIINLLHFAHDKIRHDGGNRAFVEMDAIDIYNYCKATGKGVNCRQLALSLCEMYLSLGIPARYVTCMPADPNDYECHVIDAVWSSELQKWLYIDPTMDAWVTDENGTMLSIAEVRERLINDKPLLLCETANWNHETPQTKENYLDNYMSKNLYYFVCKRVNRFNAESMYRDYDPRDDIQLVPVGYVSESQHCEATTDPDVFWAKP
;
A
#
# COMPACT_ATOMS: atom_id res chain seq x y z
N MET A 1 -8.92 9.48 33.52
CA MET A 1 -8.25 9.77 32.23
C MET A 1 -6.94 10.51 32.43
N MET A 2 -6.90 11.68 33.09
CA MET A 2 -5.62 12.39 33.35
C MET A 2 -4.62 11.54 34.13
N GLU A 3 -5.04 10.88 35.21
CA GLU A 3 -4.17 10.03 36.08
C GLU A 3 -3.53 8.87 35.28
N PHE A 4 -4.28 8.24 34.36
CA PHE A 4 -3.71 7.21 33.44
C PHE A 4 -2.67 7.78 32.49
N GLN A 5 -2.97 8.91 31.83
CA GLN A 5 -2.04 9.53 30.88
C GLN A 5 -0.76 10.01 31.56
N GLU A 6 -0.87 10.59 32.74
CA GLU A 6 0.27 11.03 33.55
C GLU A 6 1.13 9.85 33.97
N MET A 7 0.52 8.77 34.43
CA MET A 7 1.19 7.56 34.88
C MET A 7 1.87 6.86 33.69
N PHE A 8 1.16 6.71 32.56
CA PHE A 8 1.72 6.12 31.33
C PHE A 8 2.92 6.93 30.82
N SER A 9 2.79 8.25 30.69
CA SER A 9 3.86 9.15 30.26
C SER A 9 5.08 9.10 31.21
N LYS A 10 4.86 9.07 32.51
CA LYS A 10 5.92 8.95 33.52
C LYS A 10 6.74 7.67 33.32
N TYR A 11 6.08 6.51 33.28
CA TYR A 11 6.78 5.23 33.13
C TYR A 11 7.40 5.07 31.74
N GLN A 12 6.77 5.62 30.69
CA GLN A 12 7.33 5.63 29.35
C GLN A 12 8.64 6.44 29.28
N THR A 13 8.66 7.61 29.88
CA THR A 13 9.88 8.43 29.96
C THR A 13 10.96 7.74 30.76
N GLN A 14 10.60 7.15 31.91
CA GLN A 14 11.52 6.46 32.78
C GLN A 14 12.18 5.26 32.09
N TYR A 15 11.39 4.35 31.47
CA TYR A 15 12.01 3.17 30.83
C TYR A 15 12.88 3.54 29.65
N ARG A 16 12.47 4.52 28.82
CA ARG A 16 13.30 4.99 27.68
C ARG A 16 14.64 5.54 28.14
N GLN A 17 14.67 6.27 29.24
CA GLN A 17 15.90 6.80 29.82
C GLN A 17 16.80 5.66 30.33
N LEU A 18 16.22 4.66 31.01
CA LEU A 18 16.92 3.50 31.56
C LEU A 18 17.48 2.61 30.43
N MET A 19 16.70 2.35 29.37
CA MET A 19 17.17 1.61 28.20
C MET A 19 18.35 2.34 27.55
N LYS A 20 18.23 3.63 27.33
CA LYS A 20 19.28 4.45 26.71
C LYS A 20 20.58 4.49 27.54
N SER A 21 20.49 4.36 28.85
CA SER A 21 21.63 4.32 29.76
C SER A 21 22.16 2.91 30.05
N GLY A 22 21.60 1.86 29.40
CA GLY A 22 22.00 0.47 29.61
C GLY A 22 21.57 -0.13 30.96
N GLN A 23 20.66 0.53 31.69
CA GLN A 23 20.16 0.09 32.99
C GLN A 23 18.97 -0.89 32.82
N HIS A 24 19.21 -2.00 32.13
CA HIS A 24 18.15 -2.96 31.73
C HIS A 24 17.43 -3.59 32.91
N LYS A 25 18.12 -3.83 34.03
CA LYS A 25 17.49 -4.36 35.24
C LYS A 25 16.43 -3.41 35.81
N ASP A 26 16.75 -2.13 35.84
CA ASP A 26 15.84 -1.12 36.39
C ASP A 26 14.71 -0.77 35.43
N ALA A 27 14.90 -1.00 34.11
CA ALA A 27 13.88 -0.81 33.09
C ALA A 27 12.74 -1.85 33.14
N VAL A 28 12.97 -3.04 33.71
CA VAL A 28 11.96 -4.11 33.81
C VAL A 28 10.69 -3.65 34.55
N VAL A 29 10.84 -2.96 35.67
CA VAL A 29 9.70 -2.53 36.48
C VAL A 29 8.78 -1.55 35.74
N PRO A 30 9.29 -0.44 35.17
CA PRO A 30 8.44 0.49 34.42
C PRO A 30 7.84 -0.15 33.16
N LEU A 31 8.57 -1.03 32.44
CA LEU A 31 8.03 -1.77 31.30
C LEU A 31 6.87 -2.70 31.70
N THR A 32 7.06 -3.49 32.75
CA THR A 32 5.99 -4.38 33.24
C THR A 32 4.77 -3.58 33.69
N THR A 33 4.98 -2.42 34.33
CA THR A 33 3.87 -1.53 34.71
C THR A 33 3.13 -1.00 33.50
N LEU A 34 3.84 -0.58 32.44
CA LEU A 34 3.22 -0.10 31.20
C LEU A 34 2.40 -1.19 30.51
N VAL A 35 2.93 -2.43 30.43
CA VAL A 35 2.21 -3.59 29.89
C VAL A 35 0.93 -3.83 30.71
N SER A 36 1.01 -3.83 32.03
CA SER A 36 -0.16 -4.00 32.90
C SER A 36 -1.19 -2.91 32.76
N LEU A 37 -0.75 -1.66 32.54
CA LEU A 37 -1.67 -0.54 32.28
C LEU A 37 -2.46 -0.72 30.99
N LEU A 38 -1.87 -1.34 29.98
CA LEU A 38 -2.53 -1.66 28.71
C LEU A 38 -3.43 -2.90 28.78
N ASP A 39 -3.29 -3.76 29.80
CA ASP A 39 -4.16 -4.94 30.02
C ASP A 39 -5.45 -4.61 30.77
N THR A 40 -5.56 -3.45 31.39
CA THR A 40 -6.70 -3.15 32.25
C THR A 40 -7.96 -2.85 31.42
N THR A 41 -9.06 -3.53 31.76
CA THR A 41 -10.42 -3.26 31.26
C THR A 41 -10.83 -1.80 31.39
N THR A 42 -10.13 -1.03 32.22
CA THR A 42 -10.31 0.41 32.43
C THR A 42 -9.96 1.25 31.22
N ILE A 43 -9.01 0.81 30.35
CA ILE A 43 -8.64 1.56 29.13
C ILE A 43 -9.79 1.55 28.14
N HIS A 44 -10.44 0.41 27.93
CA HIS A 44 -11.56 0.29 27.01
C HIS A 44 -12.77 1.14 27.42
N GLN A 45 -12.89 1.47 28.70
CA GLN A 45 -13.96 2.32 29.22
C GLN A 45 -13.62 3.82 29.21
N VAL A 46 -12.35 4.17 29.11
CA VAL A 46 -11.85 5.53 29.39
C VAL A 46 -11.23 6.20 28.16
N SER A 47 -10.88 5.42 27.11
CA SER A 47 -10.20 5.98 25.92
C SER A 47 -10.86 5.50 24.61
N PRO A 48 -11.07 6.40 23.64
CA PRO A 48 -11.54 6.03 22.30
C PRO A 48 -10.46 5.39 21.42
N ILE A 49 -9.34 4.93 21.99
CA ILE A 49 -8.24 4.30 21.25
C ILE A 49 -8.71 2.92 20.76
N PRO A 50 -8.57 2.61 19.46
CA PRO A 50 -8.90 1.29 18.92
C PRO A 50 -8.10 0.18 19.61
N GLU A 51 -8.74 -0.96 19.86
CA GLU A 51 -8.10 -2.12 20.49
C GLU A 51 -6.82 -2.56 19.75
N ALA A 52 -6.83 -2.50 18.42
CA ALA A 52 -5.67 -2.82 17.60
C ALA A 52 -4.45 -1.93 17.92
N ALA A 53 -4.66 -0.63 18.16
CA ALA A 53 -3.57 0.29 18.51
C ALA A 53 -3.03 0.03 19.94
N ILE A 54 -3.90 -0.40 20.85
CA ILE A 54 -3.48 -0.80 22.21
C ILE A 54 -2.61 -2.07 22.13
N ARG A 55 -3.03 -3.06 21.36
CA ARG A 55 -2.28 -4.31 21.14
C ARG A 55 -0.92 -4.03 20.49
N GLU A 56 -0.87 -3.19 19.44
CA GLU A 56 0.39 -2.82 18.78
C GLU A 56 1.36 -2.15 19.76
N GLN A 57 0.89 -1.19 20.56
CA GLN A 57 1.70 -0.54 21.59
C GLN A 57 2.20 -1.54 22.65
N LYS A 58 1.34 -2.46 23.08
CA LYS A 58 1.68 -3.51 24.04
C LYS A 58 2.73 -4.48 23.47
N ALA A 59 2.60 -4.85 22.19
CA ALA A 59 3.57 -5.70 21.50
C ALA A 59 4.98 -5.10 21.51
N LEU A 60 5.11 -3.78 21.27
CA LEU A 60 6.41 -3.09 21.32
C LEU A 60 7.00 -3.08 22.74
N LEU A 61 6.19 -2.82 23.76
CA LEU A 61 6.66 -2.82 25.16
C LEU A 61 7.10 -4.21 25.62
N LEU A 62 6.38 -5.24 25.20
CA LEU A 62 6.74 -6.66 25.48
C LEU A 62 8.03 -7.05 24.75
N TYR A 63 8.27 -6.54 23.54
CA TYR A 63 9.54 -6.73 22.84
C TYR A 63 10.71 -6.11 23.61
N ASP A 64 10.59 -4.84 24.04
CA ASP A 64 11.60 -4.18 24.86
C ASP A 64 11.84 -4.92 26.19
N LEU A 65 10.80 -5.46 26.80
CA LEU A 65 10.89 -6.27 28.01
C LEU A 65 11.63 -7.58 27.74
N ALA A 66 11.41 -8.22 26.58
CA ALA A 66 12.14 -9.42 26.17
C ALA A 66 13.64 -9.13 25.99
N CYS A 67 14.00 -7.98 25.38
CA CYS A 67 15.39 -7.53 25.26
C CYS A 67 16.04 -7.34 26.63
N CYS A 68 15.37 -6.67 27.57
CA CYS A 68 15.87 -6.52 28.94
C CYS A 68 16.14 -7.89 29.61
N TYR A 69 15.21 -8.81 29.55
CA TYR A 69 15.38 -10.14 30.14
C TYR A 69 16.50 -10.95 29.44
N ALA A 70 16.65 -10.83 28.13
CA ALA A 70 17.69 -11.52 27.39
C ALA A 70 19.09 -11.02 27.77
N LEU A 71 19.26 -9.70 27.92
CA LEU A 71 20.51 -9.06 28.37
C LEU A 71 20.85 -9.41 29.82
N LEU A 72 19.84 -9.60 30.68
CA LEU A 72 20.01 -10.05 32.06
C LEU A 72 20.27 -11.57 32.19
N GLY A 73 20.24 -12.32 31.09
CA GLY A 73 20.38 -13.76 31.09
C GLY A 73 19.13 -14.54 31.55
N HIS A 74 18.01 -13.86 31.71
CA HIS A 74 16.74 -14.45 32.13
C HIS A 74 15.98 -15.06 30.94
N LYS A 75 16.59 -16.07 30.31
CA LYS A 75 16.14 -16.67 29.06
C LYS A 75 14.65 -17.05 29.02
N ARG A 76 14.13 -17.65 30.10
CA ARG A 76 12.72 -18.08 30.14
C ARG A 76 11.75 -16.89 30.08
N GLN A 77 12.04 -15.85 30.87
CA GLN A 77 11.22 -14.62 30.87
C GLN A 77 11.32 -13.88 29.54
N ALA A 78 12.53 -13.82 28.94
CA ALA A 78 12.73 -13.23 27.64
C ALA A 78 11.88 -13.90 26.55
N LEU A 79 11.91 -15.24 26.48
CA LEU A 79 11.11 -15.99 25.52
C LEU A 79 9.60 -15.85 25.75
N LEU A 80 9.14 -15.77 27.01
CA LEU A 80 7.73 -15.55 27.33
C LEU A 80 7.27 -14.16 26.93
N ALA A 81 8.05 -13.13 27.25
CA ALA A 81 7.73 -11.76 26.85
C ALA A 81 7.72 -11.61 25.33
N LEU A 82 8.67 -12.25 24.61
CA LEU A 82 8.72 -12.25 23.17
C LEU A 82 7.53 -12.98 22.53
N GLU A 83 7.08 -14.09 23.14
CA GLU A 83 5.88 -14.83 22.71
C GLU A 83 4.63 -13.92 22.80
N HIS A 84 4.41 -13.30 23.93
CA HIS A 84 3.29 -12.36 24.11
C HIS A 84 3.40 -11.15 23.15
N SER A 85 4.62 -10.64 22.89
CA SER A 85 4.85 -9.60 21.91
C SER A 85 4.39 -10.03 20.50
N VAL A 86 4.77 -11.24 20.09
CA VAL A 86 4.35 -11.82 18.80
C VAL A 86 2.83 -12.06 18.77
N GLU A 87 2.22 -12.58 19.85
CA GLU A 87 0.78 -12.78 19.97
C GLU A 87 0.00 -11.49 19.88
N ASP A 88 0.51 -10.39 20.46
CA ASP A 88 -0.08 -9.05 20.37
C ASP A 88 0.20 -8.32 19.04
N GLY A 89 0.91 -8.96 18.11
CA GLY A 89 1.03 -8.50 16.74
C GLY A 89 2.36 -7.86 16.36
N TYR A 90 3.45 -8.11 17.11
CA TYR A 90 4.78 -7.67 16.70
C TYR A 90 5.11 -8.12 15.28
N LYS A 91 5.57 -7.18 14.42
CA LYS A 91 5.71 -7.43 12.99
C LYS A 91 7.09 -7.08 12.40
N ASP A 92 8.01 -6.49 13.17
CA ASP A 92 9.32 -6.13 12.63
C ASP A 92 10.28 -7.32 12.64
N TYR A 93 10.25 -8.09 11.53
CA TYR A 93 11.14 -9.24 11.33
C TYR A 93 12.61 -8.83 11.29
N ASN A 94 12.95 -7.76 10.58
CA ASN A 94 14.34 -7.34 10.39
C ASN A 94 14.97 -6.92 11.72
N ASN A 95 14.23 -6.16 12.53
CA ASN A 95 14.68 -5.82 13.87
C ASN A 95 14.86 -7.08 14.72
N MET A 96 13.84 -7.94 14.83
CA MET A 96 13.93 -9.16 15.65
C MET A 96 15.08 -10.09 15.25
N ALA A 97 15.31 -10.28 13.94
CA ALA A 97 16.36 -11.17 13.43
C ALA A 97 17.78 -10.66 13.72
N ASN A 98 17.97 -9.33 13.68
CA ASN A 98 19.29 -8.69 13.76
C ASN A 98 19.58 -8.06 15.12
N ASP A 99 18.61 -7.95 16.02
CA ASP A 99 18.75 -7.31 17.31
C ASP A 99 19.82 -8.00 18.18
N ASN A 100 20.86 -7.25 18.55
CA ASN A 100 21.95 -7.76 19.37
C ASN A 100 21.51 -8.12 20.79
N ASP A 101 20.47 -7.50 21.31
CA ASP A 101 19.95 -7.76 22.64
C ASP A 101 19.38 -9.17 22.76
N LEU A 102 18.83 -9.69 21.63
CA LEU A 102 18.28 -11.05 21.54
C LEU A 102 19.30 -12.11 21.09
N ARG A 103 20.60 -11.75 20.93
CA ARG A 103 21.66 -12.66 20.43
C ARG A 103 21.73 -13.97 21.19
N SER A 104 21.53 -13.94 22.52
CA SER A 104 21.57 -15.13 23.38
C SER A 104 20.43 -16.14 23.10
N LEU A 105 19.34 -15.67 22.46
CA LEU A 105 18.15 -16.47 22.17
C LEU A 105 18.18 -17.10 20.77
N ARG A 106 18.99 -16.58 19.83
CA ARG A 106 18.93 -16.95 18.40
C ARG A 106 19.01 -18.44 18.10
N LYS A 107 19.69 -19.24 18.94
CA LYS A 107 19.79 -20.71 18.80
C LYS A 107 18.65 -21.48 19.48
N ASP A 108 17.75 -20.79 20.16
CA ASP A 108 16.63 -21.42 20.85
C ASP A 108 15.50 -21.73 19.83
N LYS A 109 14.97 -22.97 19.94
CA LYS A 109 13.89 -23.42 19.04
C LYS A 109 12.62 -22.57 19.16
N LYS A 110 12.28 -22.09 20.36
CA LYS A 110 11.13 -21.23 20.59
C LYS A 110 11.34 -19.89 19.92
N TYR A 111 12.52 -19.26 20.08
CA TYR A 111 12.87 -18.03 19.39
C TYR A 111 12.77 -18.17 17.86
N GLN A 112 13.33 -19.26 17.30
CA GLN A 112 13.25 -19.51 15.86
C GLN A 112 11.81 -19.70 15.38
N SER A 113 10.95 -20.36 16.17
CA SER A 113 9.53 -20.50 15.87
C SER A 113 8.80 -19.13 15.88
N LEU A 114 9.10 -18.29 16.87
CA LEU A 114 8.52 -16.94 16.95
C LEU A 114 9.01 -16.05 15.81
N LEU A 115 10.30 -16.11 15.48
CA LEU A 115 10.88 -15.39 14.35
C LEU A 115 10.22 -15.79 13.02
N ALA A 116 10.00 -17.10 12.81
CA ALA A 116 9.29 -17.61 11.63
C ALA A 116 7.82 -17.11 11.55
N GLN A 117 7.14 -16.99 12.70
CA GLN A 117 5.80 -16.41 12.74
C GLN A 117 5.81 -14.94 12.33
N VAL A 118 6.77 -14.15 12.82
CA VAL A 118 6.93 -12.74 12.44
C VAL A 118 7.29 -12.62 10.96
N GLN A 119 8.15 -13.49 10.44
CA GLN A 119 8.48 -13.57 9.01
C GLN A 119 7.24 -13.85 8.16
N GLY A 120 6.40 -14.79 8.61
CA GLY A 120 5.15 -15.13 7.91
C GLY A 120 4.15 -13.99 7.79
N ARG A 121 4.27 -12.97 8.63
CA ARG A 121 3.43 -11.75 8.59
C ARG A 121 3.99 -10.65 7.68
N GLN A 122 5.23 -10.81 7.19
CA GLN A 122 5.80 -9.79 6.30
C GLN A 122 5.02 -9.72 4.99
N PRO A 123 4.69 -8.52 4.49
CA PRO A 123 3.93 -8.35 3.26
C PRO A 123 4.50 -9.15 2.08
N ILE A 124 5.79 -9.06 1.87
CA ILE A 124 6.47 -9.81 0.80
C ILE A 124 6.37 -11.33 0.99
N HIS A 125 6.39 -11.82 2.24
CA HIS A 125 6.23 -13.25 2.53
C HIS A 125 4.80 -13.70 2.22
N VAL A 126 3.79 -12.94 2.64
CA VAL A 126 2.37 -13.21 2.32
C VAL A 126 2.16 -13.24 0.81
N LEU A 127 2.73 -12.27 0.08
CA LEU A 127 2.61 -12.21 -1.38
C LEU A 127 3.27 -13.43 -2.05
N ARG A 128 4.48 -13.82 -1.61
CA ARG A 128 5.23 -14.98 -2.15
C ARG A 128 4.53 -16.33 -1.92
N HIS A 129 3.69 -16.41 -0.90
CA HIS A 129 2.91 -17.61 -0.56
C HIS A 129 1.44 -17.52 -1.01
N SER A 130 1.07 -16.48 -1.77
CA SER A 130 -0.26 -16.38 -2.35
C SER A 130 -0.52 -17.52 -3.33
N ALA A 131 -1.78 -17.98 -3.42
CA ALA A 131 -2.16 -18.88 -4.47
C ALA A 131 -1.92 -18.23 -5.85
N PRO A 132 -1.61 -19.02 -6.89
CA PRO A 132 -1.40 -18.48 -8.24
C PRO A 132 -2.71 -17.94 -8.81
N TYR A 133 -2.59 -17.11 -9.82
CA TYR A 133 -3.68 -16.86 -10.76
C TYR A 133 -3.82 -18.05 -11.70
N ALA A 134 -5.02 -18.31 -12.18
CA ALA A 134 -5.31 -19.42 -13.09
C ALA A 134 -6.14 -18.93 -14.28
N ARG A 135 -5.76 -19.35 -15.47
CA ARG A 135 -6.53 -19.07 -16.68
C ARG A 135 -7.88 -19.78 -16.64
N ASP A 136 -8.93 -19.05 -17.03
CA ASP A 136 -10.27 -19.59 -17.19
C ASP A 136 -10.64 -19.61 -18.67
N ALA A 137 -10.46 -20.76 -19.30
CA ALA A 137 -10.66 -20.93 -20.75
C ALA A 137 -12.13 -20.77 -21.20
N GLU A 138 -13.09 -20.86 -20.28
CA GLU A 138 -14.53 -20.80 -20.62
C GLU A 138 -15.05 -19.36 -20.72
N ARG A 139 -14.38 -18.40 -20.13
CA ARG A 139 -14.88 -17.02 -19.92
C ARG A 139 -14.61 -16.03 -21.04
N LEU A 140 -13.80 -16.38 -22.04
CA LEU A 140 -13.30 -15.43 -23.06
C LEU A 140 -14.24 -15.20 -24.26
N ASN A 141 -15.50 -15.69 -24.27
CA ASN A 141 -16.25 -15.84 -25.52
C ASN A 141 -17.67 -15.28 -25.58
N ASP A 142 -18.00 -14.22 -24.83
CA ASP A 142 -19.32 -13.57 -25.03
C ASP A 142 -19.35 -12.52 -26.16
N GLY A 143 -18.20 -12.30 -26.82
CA GLY A 143 -18.07 -11.40 -27.97
C GLY A 143 -18.17 -9.90 -27.64
N LYS A 144 -18.23 -9.55 -26.34
CA LYS A 144 -18.25 -8.15 -25.90
C LYS A 144 -16.87 -7.71 -25.45
N PRO A 145 -16.48 -6.43 -25.68
CA PRO A 145 -15.23 -5.90 -25.15
C PRO A 145 -15.30 -5.92 -23.62
N LEU A 146 -14.28 -6.51 -22.98
CA LEU A 146 -14.17 -6.58 -21.54
C LEU A 146 -13.98 -5.20 -20.91
N PHE A 147 -13.30 -4.31 -21.64
CA PHE A 147 -13.01 -2.94 -21.22
C PHE A 147 -13.40 -1.95 -22.32
N ILE A 148 -13.88 -0.81 -21.90
CA ILE A 148 -14.26 0.30 -22.76
C ILE A 148 -13.43 1.51 -22.36
N TYR A 149 -12.83 2.18 -23.34
CA TYR A 149 -12.08 3.42 -23.17
C TYR A 149 -12.79 4.53 -23.91
N GLN A 150 -13.06 5.62 -23.20
CA GLN A 150 -13.72 6.76 -23.80
C GLN A 150 -12.85 7.39 -24.91
N PRO A 151 -13.41 7.63 -26.11
CA PRO A 151 -12.67 8.28 -27.19
C PRO A 151 -12.19 9.68 -26.79
N LYS A 152 -10.95 10.02 -27.12
CA LYS A 152 -10.33 11.33 -26.81
C LYS A 152 -11.05 12.53 -27.45
N GLU A 153 -11.84 12.27 -28.50
CA GLU A 153 -12.65 13.26 -29.18
C GLU A 153 -13.90 13.67 -28.38
N SER A 154 -14.24 12.94 -27.32
CA SER A 154 -15.37 13.25 -26.45
C SER A 154 -15.19 14.64 -25.83
N MET A 155 -16.28 15.43 -25.78
CA MET A 155 -16.23 16.84 -25.37
C MET A 155 -15.56 17.03 -24.00
N ASN A 156 -15.91 16.23 -23.01
CA ASN A 156 -15.36 16.32 -21.65
C ASN A 156 -13.86 16.01 -21.59
N LEU A 157 -13.37 14.99 -22.30
CA LEU A 157 -11.93 14.71 -22.39
C LEU A 157 -11.17 15.80 -23.16
N ARG A 158 -11.79 16.40 -24.17
CA ARG A 158 -11.21 17.59 -24.84
C ARG A 158 -11.09 18.76 -23.87
N VAL A 159 -12.10 19.00 -23.03
CA VAL A 159 -12.03 20.04 -21.98
C VAL A 159 -10.89 19.77 -21.00
N VAL A 160 -10.70 18.54 -20.53
CA VAL A 160 -9.54 18.17 -19.67
C VAL A 160 -8.23 18.48 -20.38
N ARG A 161 -8.09 18.07 -21.64
CA ARG A 161 -6.88 18.27 -22.45
C ARG A 161 -6.55 19.76 -22.63
N GLU A 162 -7.54 20.58 -22.95
CA GLU A 162 -7.39 22.02 -23.13
C GLU A 162 -7.13 22.73 -21.80
N TYR A 163 -7.85 22.36 -20.73
CA TYR A 163 -7.74 22.97 -19.41
C TYR A 163 -6.32 22.89 -18.85
N PHE A 164 -5.68 21.73 -18.98
CA PHE A 164 -4.33 21.48 -18.50
C PHE A 164 -3.25 21.70 -19.57
N ASN A 165 -3.62 22.08 -20.80
CA ASN A 165 -2.70 22.19 -21.94
C ASN A 165 -1.84 20.92 -22.13
N LEU A 166 -2.49 19.74 -22.10
CA LEU A 166 -1.81 18.45 -22.00
C LEU A 166 -0.94 18.10 -23.22
N ASP A 167 -1.21 18.67 -24.39
CA ASP A 167 -0.32 18.52 -25.56
C ASP A 167 1.07 19.09 -25.29
N SER A 168 1.12 20.28 -24.68
CA SER A 168 2.38 20.92 -24.30
C SER A 168 3.06 20.18 -23.16
N VAL A 169 2.29 19.71 -22.17
CA VAL A 169 2.79 18.94 -21.04
C VAL A 169 3.43 17.63 -21.49
N ALA A 170 2.72 16.85 -22.30
CA ALA A 170 3.23 15.60 -22.85
C ALA A 170 4.48 15.81 -23.72
N GLY A 171 4.54 16.94 -24.42
CA GLY A 171 5.67 17.25 -25.31
C GLY A 171 5.66 16.46 -26.61
N THR A 172 6.78 16.54 -27.33
CA THR A 172 6.98 15.94 -28.66
C THR A 172 7.94 14.75 -28.66
N GLY A 173 8.29 14.20 -27.50
CA GLY A 173 9.14 13.04 -27.33
C GLY A 173 8.48 11.74 -27.80
N ASP A 174 9.17 10.62 -27.57
CA ASP A 174 8.62 9.28 -27.76
C ASP A 174 7.44 9.00 -26.82
N GLU A 175 6.76 7.89 -27.03
CA GLU A 175 5.57 7.53 -26.25
C GLU A 175 5.87 7.45 -24.76
N LEU A 176 6.97 6.82 -24.36
CA LEU A 176 7.32 6.65 -22.96
C LEU A 176 7.64 7.98 -22.28
N SER A 177 8.37 8.87 -22.94
CA SER A 177 8.63 10.23 -22.44
C SER A 177 7.34 10.99 -22.23
N ARG A 178 6.37 10.89 -23.13
CA ARG A 178 5.06 11.54 -23.02
C ARG A 178 4.25 10.99 -21.84
N ILE A 179 4.27 9.69 -21.61
CA ILE A 179 3.64 9.03 -20.47
C ILE A 179 4.26 9.54 -19.17
N ILE A 180 5.58 9.57 -19.08
CA ILE A 180 6.32 10.02 -17.89
C ILE A 180 6.10 11.53 -17.63
N ASN A 181 6.07 12.36 -18.66
CA ASN A 181 5.81 13.79 -18.50
C ASN A 181 4.42 14.07 -17.88
N LEU A 182 3.41 13.28 -18.25
CA LEU A 182 2.07 13.38 -17.66
C LEU A 182 2.05 12.88 -16.21
N LEU A 183 2.81 11.84 -15.88
CA LEU A 183 2.98 11.37 -14.52
C LEU A 183 3.55 12.48 -13.63
N HIS A 184 4.70 13.04 -14.02
CA HIS A 184 5.34 14.16 -13.31
C HIS A 184 4.38 15.35 -13.14
N PHE A 185 3.65 15.70 -14.21
CA PHE A 185 2.70 16.79 -14.15
C PHE A 185 1.59 16.55 -13.13
N ALA A 186 0.98 15.37 -13.10
CA ALA A 186 -0.07 15.05 -12.14
C ALA A 186 0.45 15.08 -10.69
N HIS A 187 1.63 14.49 -10.46
CA HIS A 187 2.31 14.51 -9.16
C HIS A 187 2.63 15.93 -8.69
N ASP A 188 3.11 16.80 -9.59
CA ASP A 188 3.44 18.19 -9.28
C ASP A 188 2.21 19.05 -8.97
N LYS A 189 1.07 18.76 -9.62
CA LYS A 189 -0.13 19.60 -9.55
C LYS A 189 -1.10 19.18 -8.46
N ILE A 190 -1.12 17.92 -8.09
CA ILE A 190 -2.09 17.35 -7.15
C ILE A 190 -1.35 16.70 -5.99
N ARG A 191 -1.35 17.38 -4.84
CA ARG A 191 -0.71 16.86 -3.61
C ARG A 191 -1.46 15.62 -3.10
N HIS A 192 -0.74 14.61 -2.67
CA HIS A 192 -1.33 13.44 -2.02
C HIS A 192 -1.56 13.68 -0.52
N ASP A 193 -2.73 13.24 -0.04
CA ASP A 193 -3.09 13.11 1.38
C ASP A 193 -4.02 11.90 1.53
N GLY A 194 -3.48 10.76 1.97
CA GLY A 194 -4.24 9.51 2.10
C GLY A 194 -5.43 9.59 3.05
N GLY A 195 -5.40 10.50 4.03
CA GLY A 195 -6.48 10.75 4.98
C GLY A 195 -7.58 11.68 4.45
N ASN A 196 -7.38 12.34 3.30
CA ASN A 196 -8.31 13.32 2.77
C ASN A 196 -8.94 12.87 1.45
N ARG A 197 -10.24 12.63 1.46
CA ARG A 197 -11.05 12.49 0.25
C ARG A 197 -11.77 13.82 -0.02
N ALA A 198 -11.47 14.47 -1.14
CA ALA A 198 -12.20 15.65 -1.55
C ALA A 198 -13.64 15.28 -1.93
N PHE A 199 -14.61 16.03 -1.40
CA PHE A 199 -16.03 15.90 -1.77
C PHE A 199 -16.36 16.82 -2.94
N VAL A 200 -15.84 16.47 -4.11
CA VAL A 200 -16.07 17.12 -5.40
C VAL A 200 -16.40 16.06 -6.44
N GLU A 201 -16.80 16.47 -7.65
CA GLU A 201 -16.91 15.51 -8.75
C GLU A 201 -15.59 14.80 -8.97
N MET A 202 -15.69 13.52 -9.35
CA MET A 202 -14.54 12.63 -9.48
C MET A 202 -13.93 12.76 -10.88
N ASP A 203 -13.51 13.99 -11.22
CA ASP A 203 -12.78 14.32 -12.44
C ASP A 203 -11.54 15.17 -12.16
N ALA A 204 -10.61 15.16 -13.10
CA ALA A 204 -9.30 15.78 -12.94
C ALA A 204 -9.37 17.29 -12.68
N ILE A 205 -10.35 17.99 -13.25
CA ILE A 205 -10.48 19.44 -13.15
C ILE A 205 -10.99 19.83 -11.76
N ASP A 206 -12.05 19.19 -11.29
CA ASP A 206 -12.65 19.51 -10.00
C ASP A 206 -11.72 19.10 -8.84
N ILE A 207 -11.03 17.94 -8.96
CA ILE A 207 -10.02 17.50 -8.00
C ILE A 207 -8.86 18.51 -7.94
N TYR A 208 -8.32 18.91 -9.08
CA TYR A 208 -7.24 19.91 -9.13
C TYR A 208 -7.67 21.25 -8.54
N ASN A 209 -8.88 21.74 -8.90
CA ASN A 209 -9.41 23.00 -8.39
C ASN A 209 -9.63 22.96 -6.88
N TYR A 210 -10.06 21.81 -6.33
CA TYR A 210 -10.14 21.63 -4.89
C TYR A 210 -8.76 21.77 -4.23
N CYS A 211 -7.74 21.09 -4.72
CA CYS A 211 -6.38 21.19 -4.20
C CYS A 211 -5.86 22.62 -4.25
N LYS A 212 -6.05 23.30 -5.39
CA LYS A 212 -5.62 24.68 -5.60
C LYS A 212 -6.33 25.68 -4.69
N ALA A 213 -7.63 25.50 -4.49
CA ALA A 213 -8.43 26.42 -3.68
C ALA A 213 -8.21 26.24 -2.17
N THR A 214 -7.94 25.00 -1.73
CA THR A 214 -7.87 24.67 -0.30
C THR A 214 -6.45 24.50 0.23
N GLY A 215 -5.46 24.28 -0.65
CA GLY A 215 -4.10 23.89 -0.30
C GLY A 215 -3.99 22.47 0.25
N LYS A 216 -5.09 21.68 0.24
CA LYS A 216 -5.11 20.29 0.73
C LYS A 216 -4.76 19.32 -0.38
N GLY A 217 -4.22 18.18 0.00
CA GLY A 217 -4.04 17.02 -0.89
C GLY A 217 -5.32 16.20 -1.03
N VAL A 218 -5.24 15.14 -1.82
CA VAL A 218 -6.30 14.14 -2.03
C VAL A 218 -5.73 12.74 -1.91
N ASN A 219 -6.60 11.73 -1.74
CA ASN A 219 -6.15 10.34 -1.64
C ASN A 219 -5.62 9.78 -2.98
N CYS A 220 -4.95 8.63 -2.92
CA CYS A 220 -4.35 7.97 -4.09
C CYS A 220 -5.37 7.68 -5.20
N ARG A 221 -6.62 7.33 -4.87
CA ARG A 221 -7.67 7.08 -5.86
C ARG A 221 -8.01 8.30 -6.69
N GLN A 222 -8.18 9.46 -6.04
CA GLN A 222 -8.50 10.71 -6.73
C GLN A 222 -7.33 11.18 -7.60
N LEU A 223 -6.10 10.97 -7.13
CA LEU A 223 -4.90 11.33 -7.89
C LEU A 223 -4.72 10.41 -9.11
N ALA A 224 -4.84 9.09 -8.95
CA ALA A 224 -4.75 8.14 -10.06
C ALA A 224 -5.89 8.35 -11.08
N LEU A 225 -7.13 8.55 -10.63
CA LEU A 225 -8.24 8.88 -11.51
C LEU A 225 -7.96 10.12 -12.35
N SER A 226 -7.40 11.17 -11.74
CA SER A 226 -7.05 12.40 -12.45
C SER A 226 -6.01 12.15 -13.54
N LEU A 227 -4.97 11.40 -13.26
CA LEU A 227 -3.94 11.04 -14.25
C LEU A 227 -4.51 10.13 -15.35
N CYS A 228 -5.34 9.15 -15.00
CA CYS A 228 -6.02 8.29 -15.96
C CYS A 228 -6.81 9.11 -17.00
N GLU A 229 -7.59 10.13 -16.56
CA GLU A 229 -8.31 11.02 -17.46
C GLU A 229 -7.38 11.86 -18.36
N MET A 230 -6.24 12.30 -17.84
CA MET A 230 -5.22 12.99 -18.63
C MET A 230 -4.69 12.10 -19.76
N TYR A 231 -4.39 10.83 -19.48
CA TYR A 231 -3.99 9.84 -20.51
C TYR A 231 -5.09 9.62 -21.56
N LEU A 232 -6.32 9.35 -21.10
CA LEU A 232 -7.47 9.15 -22.00
C LEU A 232 -7.71 10.36 -22.92
N SER A 233 -7.52 11.59 -22.42
CA SER A 233 -7.71 12.82 -23.19
C SER A 233 -6.72 12.96 -24.36
N LEU A 234 -5.56 12.31 -24.26
CA LEU A 234 -4.56 12.23 -25.34
C LEU A 234 -4.69 10.97 -26.20
N GLY A 235 -5.67 10.10 -25.89
CA GLY A 235 -5.90 8.85 -26.61
C GLY A 235 -4.96 7.74 -26.17
N ILE A 236 -4.33 7.85 -25.01
CA ILE A 236 -3.53 6.79 -24.41
C ILE A 236 -4.46 5.97 -23.50
N PRO A 237 -4.72 4.69 -23.82
CA PRO A 237 -5.56 3.86 -22.97
C PRO A 237 -4.96 3.72 -21.56
N ALA A 238 -5.75 4.01 -20.55
CA ALA A 238 -5.33 3.91 -19.15
C ALA A 238 -6.47 3.43 -18.26
N ARG A 239 -6.12 2.81 -17.15
CA ARG A 239 -7.02 2.34 -16.09
C ARG A 239 -6.39 2.64 -14.74
N TYR A 240 -7.13 3.27 -13.82
CA TYR A 240 -6.70 3.27 -12.44
C TYR A 240 -7.05 1.94 -11.79
N VAL A 241 -6.08 1.36 -11.11
CA VAL A 241 -6.16 0.01 -10.53
C VAL A 241 -6.00 0.11 -9.02
N THR A 242 -7.00 -0.35 -8.30
CA THR A 242 -6.91 -0.50 -6.85
C THR A 242 -6.13 -1.78 -6.55
N CYS A 243 -4.97 -1.60 -5.97
CA CYS A 243 -4.11 -2.66 -5.46
C CYS A 243 -4.49 -2.95 -4.02
N MET A 244 -4.84 -4.20 -3.70
CA MET A 244 -5.49 -4.59 -2.46
C MET A 244 -4.63 -5.55 -1.64
N PRO A 245 -4.64 -5.43 -0.29
CA PRO A 245 -3.97 -6.36 0.60
C PRO A 245 -4.70 -7.70 0.73
N ALA A 246 -4.01 -8.71 1.28
CA ALA A 246 -4.59 -10.02 1.55
C ALA A 246 -5.55 -10.03 2.74
N ASP A 247 -5.28 -9.19 3.75
CA ASP A 247 -6.11 -9.10 4.96
C ASP A 247 -7.35 -8.23 4.68
N PRO A 248 -8.56 -8.78 4.79
CA PRO A 248 -9.79 -8.02 4.57
C PRO A 248 -10.01 -6.90 5.60
N ASN A 249 -9.35 -6.96 6.76
CA ASN A 249 -9.43 -5.91 7.77
C ASN A 249 -8.38 -4.80 7.57
N ASP A 250 -7.48 -4.94 6.60
CA ASP A 250 -6.54 -3.90 6.23
C ASP A 250 -7.16 -3.01 5.14
N TYR A 251 -7.69 -1.87 5.54
CA TYR A 251 -8.33 -0.89 4.64
C TYR A 251 -7.33 -0.01 3.89
N GLU A 252 -6.04 -0.13 4.16
CA GLU A 252 -4.99 0.61 3.45
C GLU A 252 -4.66 -0.04 2.10
N CYS A 253 -5.49 0.19 1.11
CA CYS A 253 -5.20 -0.12 -0.28
C CYS A 253 -4.38 0.99 -0.95
N HIS A 254 -3.84 0.72 -2.13
CA HIS A 254 -3.20 1.73 -2.96
C HIS A 254 -3.79 1.75 -4.37
N VAL A 255 -3.91 2.93 -4.98
CA VAL A 255 -4.45 3.08 -6.33
C VAL A 255 -3.39 3.70 -7.23
N ILE A 256 -3.08 2.99 -8.32
CA ILE A 256 -2.10 3.38 -9.33
C ILE A 256 -2.69 3.20 -10.73
N ASP A 257 -1.99 3.64 -11.76
CA ASP A 257 -2.44 3.52 -13.13
C ASP A 257 -1.74 2.37 -13.88
N ALA A 258 -2.53 1.63 -14.64
CA ALA A 258 -2.06 0.79 -15.73
C ALA A 258 -2.24 1.58 -17.04
N VAL A 259 -1.14 1.93 -17.68
CA VAL A 259 -1.10 2.75 -18.89
C VAL A 259 -0.60 1.89 -20.06
N TRP A 260 -1.35 1.89 -21.17
CA TRP A 260 -0.97 1.07 -22.34
C TRP A 260 0.12 1.74 -23.16
N SER A 261 1.21 1.04 -23.36
CA SER A 261 2.21 1.43 -24.36
C SER A 261 1.98 0.68 -25.66
N SER A 262 1.72 1.42 -26.73
CA SER A 262 1.64 0.88 -28.09
C SER A 262 3.00 0.51 -28.65
N GLU A 263 4.08 1.12 -28.19
CA GLU A 263 5.45 0.78 -28.56
C GLU A 263 5.89 -0.55 -27.94
N LEU A 264 5.62 -0.74 -26.63
CA LEU A 264 5.98 -1.96 -25.91
C LEU A 264 4.91 -3.05 -25.99
N GLN A 265 3.72 -2.75 -26.53
CA GLN A 265 2.58 -3.66 -26.65
C GLN A 265 2.17 -4.28 -25.30
N LYS A 266 2.23 -3.47 -24.21
CA LYS A 266 1.93 -3.91 -22.85
C LYS A 266 1.44 -2.77 -21.96
N TRP A 267 0.84 -3.12 -20.85
CA TRP A 267 0.53 -2.19 -19.77
C TRP A 267 1.80 -1.79 -19.02
N LEU A 268 1.83 -0.56 -18.49
CA LEU A 268 2.91 -0.02 -17.68
C LEU A 268 2.43 0.28 -16.27
N TYR A 269 3.30 0.06 -15.29
CA TYR A 269 3.11 0.44 -13.89
C TYR A 269 3.40 1.94 -13.73
N ILE A 270 2.41 2.75 -13.41
CA ILE A 270 2.53 4.20 -13.22
C ILE A 270 1.85 4.59 -11.91
N ASP A 271 2.59 5.20 -10.99
CA ASP A 271 2.08 5.64 -9.69
C ASP A 271 2.22 7.16 -9.50
N PRO A 272 1.14 7.92 -9.65
CA PRO A 272 1.19 9.37 -9.47
C PRO A 272 1.38 9.81 -8.01
N THR A 273 1.07 8.96 -7.03
CA THR A 273 1.29 9.27 -5.61
C THR A 273 2.78 9.36 -5.28
N MET A 274 3.56 8.48 -5.91
CA MET A 274 5.00 8.35 -5.65
C MET A 274 5.87 8.84 -6.80
N ASP A 275 5.28 9.48 -7.83
CA ASP A 275 5.99 9.85 -9.06
C ASP A 275 6.85 8.69 -9.59
N ALA A 276 6.26 7.49 -9.65
CA ALA A 276 7.02 6.27 -9.78
C ALA A 276 6.60 5.39 -10.95
N TRP A 277 7.61 4.79 -11.57
CA TRP A 277 7.53 3.61 -12.45
C TRP A 277 8.64 2.63 -12.10
N VAL A 278 8.50 1.40 -12.59
CA VAL A 278 9.43 0.31 -12.28
C VAL A 278 9.97 -0.27 -13.58
N THR A 279 11.27 -0.59 -13.61
CA THR A 279 11.93 -1.26 -14.73
C THR A 279 12.55 -2.58 -14.31
N ASP A 280 12.86 -3.43 -15.28
CA ASP A 280 13.75 -4.57 -15.11
C ASP A 280 15.23 -4.15 -15.11
N GLU A 281 16.10 -5.13 -14.98
CA GLU A 281 17.57 -4.95 -15.01
C GLU A 281 18.13 -4.40 -16.33
N ASN A 282 17.33 -4.43 -17.41
CA ASN A 282 17.68 -3.91 -18.73
C ASN A 282 17.11 -2.50 -18.98
N GLY A 283 16.39 -1.94 -18.01
CA GLY A 283 15.74 -0.64 -18.14
C GLY A 283 14.37 -0.69 -18.83
N THR A 284 13.81 -1.89 -19.10
CA THR A 284 12.48 -2.02 -19.71
C THR A 284 11.39 -1.75 -18.67
N MET A 285 10.46 -0.84 -18.95
CA MET A 285 9.33 -0.56 -18.05
C MET A 285 8.45 -1.79 -17.85
N LEU A 286 8.05 -2.03 -16.62
CA LEU A 286 7.26 -3.18 -16.20
C LEU A 286 5.79 -2.81 -16.01
N SER A 287 4.92 -3.80 -16.17
CA SER A 287 3.51 -3.72 -15.80
C SER A 287 3.31 -4.05 -14.31
N ILE A 288 2.13 -3.74 -13.78
CA ILE A 288 1.73 -4.11 -12.41
C ILE A 288 1.84 -5.63 -12.20
N ALA A 289 1.41 -6.42 -13.18
CA ALA A 289 1.49 -7.88 -13.13
C ALA A 289 2.95 -8.37 -13.09
N GLU A 290 3.83 -7.78 -13.90
CA GLU A 290 5.27 -8.15 -13.94
C GLU A 290 5.99 -7.73 -12.65
N VAL A 291 5.65 -6.58 -12.08
CA VAL A 291 6.20 -6.15 -10.77
C VAL A 291 5.81 -7.16 -9.69
N ARG A 292 4.52 -7.54 -9.62
CA ARG A 292 4.05 -8.57 -8.69
C ARG A 292 4.78 -9.91 -8.88
N GLU A 293 4.88 -10.38 -10.12
CA GLU A 293 5.56 -11.65 -10.42
C GLU A 293 7.04 -11.62 -10.05
N ARG A 294 7.72 -10.51 -10.31
CA ARG A 294 9.13 -10.34 -9.96
C ARG A 294 9.36 -10.28 -8.45
N LEU A 295 8.46 -9.65 -7.68
CA LEU A 295 8.50 -9.67 -6.21
C LEU A 295 8.29 -11.09 -5.66
N ILE A 296 7.35 -11.85 -6.22
CA ILE A 296 7.11 -13.25 -5.83
C ILE A 296 8.35 -14.12 -6.09
N ASN A 297 8.96 -13.97 -7.25
CA ASN A 297 10.07 -14.81 -7.71
C ASN A 297 11.45 -14.25 -7.39
N ASP A 298 11.53 -13.21 -6.57
CA ASP A 298 12.79 -12.54 -6.17
C ASP A 298 13.66 -12.11 -7.35
N LYS A 299 13.02 -11.64 -8.45
CA LYS A 299 13.70 -11.14 -9.63
C LYS A 299 14.07 -9.66 -9.47
N PRO A 300 15.12 -9.16 -10.14
CA PRO A 300 15.54 -7.77 -10.07
C PRO A 300 14.42 -6.79 -10.44
N LEU A 301 14.28 -5.72 -9.66
CA LEU A 301 13.37 -4.60 -9.87
C LEU A 301 14.13 -3.31 -9.60
N LEU A 302 14.03 -2.36 -10.52
CA LEU A 302 14.60 -1.03 -10.38
C LEU A 302 13.49 -0.01 -10.30
N LEU A 303 13.41 0.69 -9.18
CA LEU A 303 12.54 1.85 -8.99
C LEU A 303 13.19 3.06 -9.67
N CYS A 304 12.42 3.91 -10.35
CA CYS A 304 12.95 5.12 -10.95
C CYS A 304 13.58 6.05 -9.89
N GLU A 305 14.61 6.78 -10.29
CA GLU A 305 15.37 7.66 -9.38
C GLU A 305 14.56 8.86 -8.87
N THR A 306 13.52 9.25 -9.60
CA THR A 306 12.64 10.39 -9.26
C THR A 306 11.58 10.04 -8.23
N ALA A 307 11.40 8.75 -7.92
CA ALA A 307 10.34 8.30 -7.02
C ALA A 307 10.38 9.00 -5.67
N ASN A 308 9.31 9.69 -5.34
CA ASN A 308 9.17 10.46 -4.11
C ASN A 308 7.70 10.64 -3.72
N TRP A 309 7.44 10.89 -2.45
CA TRP A 309 6.13 11.28 -1.94
C TRP A 309 6.08 12.79 -1.74
N ASN A 310 5.23 13.49 -2.49
CA ASN A 310 4.97 14.93 -2.39
C ASN A 310 6.22 15.83 -2.47
N HIS A 311 7.29 15.42 -3.15
CA HIS A 311 8.61 16.08 -3.15
C HIS A 311 9.26 16.19 -1.76
N GLU A 312 8.73 15.52 -0.75
CA GLU A 312 9.20 15.58 0.64
C GLU A 312 10.01 14.35 1.03
N THR A 313 9.61 13.18 0.54
CA THR A 313 10.20 11.91 0.97
C THR A 313 10.59 11.05 -0.22
N PRO A 314 11.89 10.99 -0.58
CA PRO A 314 12.40 10.06 -1.59
C PRO A 314 12.03 8.62 -1.25
N GLN A 315 11.66 7.84 -2.27
CA GLN A 315 11.30 6.44 -2.09
C GLN A 315 12.48 5.53 -2.44
N THR A 316 12.57 4.43 -1.72
CA THR A 316 13.51 3.34 -2.01
C THR A 316 12.74 2.10 -2.44
N LYS A 317 13.40 1.20 -3.19
CA LYS A 317 12.82 -0.10 -3.53
C LYS A 317 12.32 -0.84 -2.28
N GLU A 318 13.14 -0.86 -1.21
CA GLU A 318 12.78 -1.55 0.04
C GLU A 318 11.50 -0.97 0.66
N ASN A 319 11.43 0.35 0.84
CA ASN A 319 10.28 0.97 1.50
C ASN A 319 9.02 0.88 0.62
N TYR A 320 9.15 1.23 -0.65
CA TYR A 320 8.00 1.33 -1.54
C TYR A 320 7.58 -0.02 -2.12
N LEU A 321 8.50 -0.79 -2.75
CA LEU A 321 8.12 -2.05 -3.41
C LEU A 321 8.07 -3.23 -2.44
N ASP A 322 9.13 -3.45 -1.65
CA ASP A 322 9.25 -4.66 -0.83
C ASP A 322 8.34 -4.63 0.41
N ASN A 323 8.09 -3.45 0.99
CA ASN A 323 7.23 -3.30 2.16
C ASN A 323 5.81 -2.85 1.79
N TYR A 324 5.65 -1.67 1.16
CA TYR A 324 4.34 -1.08 0.94
C TYR A 324 3.58 -1.74 -0.21
N MET A 325 4.16 -1.81 -1.40
CA MET A 325 3.46 -2.37 -2.56
C MET A 325 3.33 -3.89 -2.50
N SER A 326 4.28 -4.62 -1.92
CA SER A 326 4.14 -6.06 -1.74
C SER A 326 2.91 -6.44 -0.91
N LYS A 327 2.50 -5.58 0.04
CA LYS A 327 1.23 -5.72 0.76
C LYS A 327 0.03 -5.56 -0.18
N ASN A 328 0.08 -4.54 -1.02
CA ASN A 328 -1.04 -4.09 -1.85
C ASN A 328 -1.13 -4.78 -3.22
N LEU A 329 -0.18 -5.63 -3.59
CA LEU A 329 -0.21 -6.37 -4.86
C LEU A 329 -0.82 -7.79 -4.71
N TYR A 330 -1.65 -8.03 -3.68
CA TYR A 330 -2.23 -9.35 -3.47
C TYR A 330 -3.37 -9.65 -4.44
N TYR A 331 -4.31 -8.72 -4.61
CA TYR A 331 -5.35 -8.77 -5.63
C TYR A 331 -5.66 -7.36 -6.18
N PHE A 332 -6.42 -7.28 -7.27
CA PHE A 332 -6.65 -6.04 -7.99
C PHE A 332 -8.11 -5.80 -8.29
N VAL A 333 -8.52 -4.53 -8.33
CA VAL A 333 -9.85 -4.11 -8.76
C VAL A 333 -9.71 -2.94 -9.73
N CYS A 334 -10.44 -2.94 -10.85
CA CYS A 334 -10.50 -1.79 -11.74
C CYS A 334 -11.87 -1.65 -12.41
N LYS A 335 -12.12 -0.47 -12.98
CA LYS A 335 -13.33 -0.20 -13.78
C LYS A 335 -13.26 -0.89 -15.14
N ARG A 336 -14.39 -1.44 -15.60
CA ARG A 336 -14.56 -1.92 -16.98
C ARG A 336 -14.72 -0.77 -17.96
N VAL A 337 -15.35 0.33 -17.54
CA VAL A 337 -15.59 1.51 -18.36
C VAL A 337 -14.70 2.65 -17.87
N ASN A 338 -13.64 2.93 -18.63
CA ASN A 338 -12.66 3.96 -18.32
C ASN A 338 -13.02 5.24 -19.08
N ARG A 339 -13.49 6.23 -18.33
CA ARG A 339 -14.08 7.45 -18.88
C ARG A 339 -13.93 8.61 -17.90
N PHE A 340 -14.19 9.82 -18.40
CA PHE A 340 -14.32 11.02 -17.59
C PHE A 340 -15.38 10.83 -16.51
N ASN A 341 -15.03 11.25 -15.28
CA ASN A 341 -15.90 11.23 -14.12
C ASN A 341 -16.54 9.84 -13.90
N ALA A 342 -15.72 8.79 -13.97
CA ALA A 342 -16.19 7.41 -13.89
C ALA A 342 -16.84 7.07 -12.53
N GLU A 343 -16.49 7.81 -11.47
CA GLU A 343 -17.01 7.66 -10.11
C GLU A 343 -17.83 8.88 -9.66
N SER A 344 -18.60 9.47 -10.57
CA SER A 344 -19.48 10.61 -10.25
C SER A 344 -20.36 10.33 -9.05
N MET A 345 -20.41 11.29 -8.10
CA MET A 345 -21.29 11.20 -6.92
C MET A 345 -22.78 11.25 -7.30
N TYR A 346 -23.11 11.68 -8.53
CA TYR A 346 -24.48 11.77 -9.04
C TYR A 346 -24.93 10.55 -9.84
N ARG A 347 -24.10 9.51 -9.89
CA ARG A 347 -24.47 8.22 -10.49
C ARG A 347 -24.64 7.15 -9.44
N ASP A 348 -25.63 6.31 -9.63
CA ASP A 348 -25.74 5.09 -8.85
C ASP A 348 -24.53 4.20 -9.14
N TYR A 349 -23.91 3.69 -8.08
CA TYR A 349 -22.85 2.70 -8.20
C TYR A 349 -23.43 1.40 -8.76
N ASP A 350 -22.91 0.95 -9.90
CA ASP A 350 -23.20 -0.38 -10.43
C ASP A 350 -21.97 -1.27 -10.20
N PRO A 351 -22.05 -2.28 -9.32
CA PRO A 351 -20.94 -3.19 -9.04
C PRO A 351 -20.47 -3.97 -10.28
N ARG A 352 -21.32 -4.08 -11.33
CA ARG A 352 -20.94 -4.70 -12.61
C ARG A 352 -19.97 -3.85 -13.42
N ASP A 353 -19.80 -2.58 -13.06
CA ASP A 353 -18.80 -1.69 -13.67
C ASP A 353 -17.38 -2.02 -13.21
N ASP A 354 -17.25 -2.82 -12.16
CA ASP A 354 -15.95 -3.22 -11.61
C ASP A 354 -15.65 -4.70 -11.92
N ILE A 355 -14.37 -5.02 -12.07
CA ILE A 355 -13.85 -6.37 -12.15
C ILE A 355 -12.66 -6.51 -11.20
N GLN A 356 -12.52 -7.67 -10.58
CA GLN A 356 -11.39 -7.98 -9.71
C GLN A 356 -10.61 -9.19 -10.20
N LEU A 357 -9.28 -9.14 -10.10
CA LEU A 357 -8.39 -10.27 -10.30
C LEU A 357 -7.94 -10.79 -8.95
N VAL A 358 -8.33 -12.00 -8.60
CA VAL A 358 -8.04 -12.61 -7.31
C VAL A 358 -7.23 -13.90 -7.46
N PRO A 359 -6.37 -14.25 -6.49
CA PRO A 359 -5.73 -15.57 -6.46
C PRO A 359 -6.76 -16.71 -6.37
N VAL A 360 -6.42 -17.87 -6.88
CA VAL A 360 -7.30 -19.05 -6.81
C VAL A 360 -7.69 -19.35 -5.37
N GLY A 361 -9.00 -19.49 -5.13
CA GLY A 361 -9.55 -19.79 -3.81
C GLY A 361 -9.66 -18.60 -2.85
N TYR A 362 -9.21 -17.41 -3.26
CA TYR A 362 -9.40 -16.20 -2.46
C TYR A 362 -10.80 -15.60 -2.70
N VAL A 363 -11.49 -15.27 -1.62
CA VAL A 363 -12.79 -14.60 -1.66
C VAL A 363 -12.62 -13.22 -1.04
N SER A 364 -12.77 -12.17 -1.86
CA SER A 364 -12.71 -10.79 -1.40
C SER A 364 -14.02 -10.41 -0.70
N GLU A 365 -13.99 -9.37 0.14
CA GLU A 365 -15.20 -8.82 0.76
C GLU A 365 -16.16 -8.17 -0.25
N SER A 366 -15.65 -7.77 -1.42
CA SER A 366 -16.44 -7.14 -2.49
C SER A 366 -17.27 -8.19 -3.25
N GLN A 367 -18.26 -8.78 -2.59
CA GLN A 367 -19.12 -9.82 -3.14
C GLN A 367 -19.99 -9.38 -4.33
N HIS A 368 -20.05 -8.07 -4.60
CA HIS A 368 -20.88 -7.49 -5.68
C HIS A 368 -20.11 -7.25 -6.98
N CYS A 369 -18.77 -7.31 -6.92
CA CYS A 369 -17.89 -7.10 -8.06
C CYS A 369 -17.61 -8.45 -8.75
N GLU A 370 -17.61 -8.48 -10.08
CA GLU A 370 -17.23 -9.68 -10.81
C GLU A 370 -15.77 -10.05 -10.53
N ALA A 371 -15.53 -11.31 -10.16
CA ALA A 371 -14.20 -11.83 -9.89
C ALA A 371 -13.70 -12.75 -11.00
N THR A 372 -12.45 -12.59 -11.37
CA THR A 372 -11.72 -13.53 -12.23
C THR A 372 -10.43 -13.97 -11.56
N THR A 373 -10.00 -15.19 -11.82
CA THR A 373 -8.66 -15.68 -11.50
C THR A 373 -7.73 -15.61 -12.70
N ASP A 374 -8.26 -15.22 -13.88
CA ASP A 374 -7.54 -15.20 -15.15
C ASP A 374 -6.88 -13.84 -15.40
N PRO A 375 -5.54 -13.76 -15.36
CA PRO A 375 -4.83 -12.52 -15.63
C PRO A 375 -4.97 -12.03 -17.07
N ASP A 376 -5.17 -12.92 -18.06
CA ASP A 376 -5.34 -12.52 -19.46
C ASP A 376 -6.68 -11.80 -19.67
N VAL A 377 -7.71 -12.14 -18.87
CA VAL A 377 -8.99 -11.43 -18.82
C VAL A 377 -8.80 -10.05 -18.19
N PHE A 378 -8.20 -10.00 -17.01
CA PHE A 378 -8.07 -8.74 -16.28
C PHE A 378 -7.10 -7.76 -16.98
N TRP A 379 -5.99 -8.24 -17.52
CA TRP A 379 -4.99 -7.43 -18.22
C TRP A 379 -5.19 -7.42 -19.74
N ALA A 380 -6.41 -7.70 -20.22
CA ALA A 380 -6.72 -7.66 -21.65
C ALA A 380 -6.24 -6.35 -22.30
N LYS A 381 -5.75 -6.46 -23.52
CA LYS A 381 -5.33 -5.31 -24.34
C LYS A 381 -6.51 -4.37 -24.58
N PRO A 382 -6.27 -3.04 -24.73
CA PRO A 382 -7.31 -2.08 -25.07
C PRO A 382 -7.88 -2.26 -26.47
#